data_86145765e34d78f31d175ffa7e7a3cc8
#
_entry.id   86145765e34d78f31d175ffa7e7a3cc8
#
_cell.length_a   1.000
_cell.length_b   1.000
_cell.length_c   1.000
_cell.angle_alpha   90.00
_cell.angle_beta   90.00
_cell.angle_gamma   90.00
#
_symmetry.space_group_name_H-M   'P 1'
#
loop_
_entity.id
_entity.type
_entity.pdbx_description
1 polymer ?
#
loop_
_entity_poly.entity_id
_entity_poly.type
_entity_poly.pdbx_seq_one_letter_code
_entity_poly.pdbx_strand_id
1 'polypeptide(L)'
;IIHTRHEGAAVYMAEAYAQLSGKLGVALVTAGPGLLNAVSALYSAARSETPILLISGDAGLGMDGRGGFQELDQCAITTPITKHSARPLNAAAILSDLDHCIATALGGTPGPTHLALAFDLLSQTTGLDAAKQVSLPPANAMRQNDLETVIKAIDAAKHPLIMTGPQANHTRQPTANTALEGALGLPIICLESARGLSDSFYGDLTATLKSADLIIHLGKLADYSTGLHASSRITKGTPIISILTDDQTAPMPAHDDHPITLIRTGNIPASMTQLANAIADQKIIVCDADWPAAVTASITRRLEWQADDQGRHPAALT
;
A
#
# COMPACT_ATOMS: atom_id res chain seq x y z
N ILE A 1 16.42 20.63 3.95
CA ILE A 1 17.04 19.35 4.34
C ILE A 1 16.97 19.24 5.85
N ILE A 2 16.52 18.07 6.34
CA ILE A 2 16.44 17.75 7.76
C ILE A 2 17.47 16.65 8.04
N HIS A 3 18.38 16.90 8.99
CA HIS A 3 19.40 15.94 9.36
C HIS A 3 18.89 14.98 10.44
N THR A 4 19.27 13.72 10.30
CA THR A 4 18.99 12.68 11.31
C THR A 4 20.29 12.09 11.84
N ARG A 5 20.23 11.42 13.00
CA ARG A 5 21.39 10.72 13.58
C ARG A 5 21.45 9.25 13.20
N HIS A 6 20.39 8.74 12.55
CA HIS A 6 20.29 7.37 12.10
C HIS A 6 19.55 7.34 10.76
N GLU A 7 20.07 6.60 9.79
CA GLU A 7 19.55 6.59 8.42
C GLU A 7 18.12 6.04 8.35
N GLY A 8 17.80 5.05 9.18
CA GLY A 8 16.41 4.57 9.31
C GLY A 8 15.44 5.66 9.71
N ALA A 9 15.86 6.61 10.58
CA ALA A 9 15.02 7.75 10.95
C ALA A 9 14.76 8.68 9.76
N ALA A 10 15.72 8.88 8.85
CA ALA A 10 15.51 9.66 7.63
C ALA A 10 14.41 9.04 6.76
N VAL A 11 14.42 7.72 6.59
CA VAL A 11 13.41 7.00 5.80
C VAL A 11 12.05 7.03 6.50
N TYR A 12 11.94 6.80 7.81
CA TYR A 12 10.68 6.90 8.54
C TYR A 12 10.09 8.32 8.50
N MET A 13 10.92 9.36 8.56
CA MET A 13 10.46 10.75 8.41
C MET A 13 9.92 11.01 6.99
N ALA A 14 10.61 10.50 5.95
CA ALA A 14 10.14 10.58 4.57
C ALA A 14 8.83 9.80 4.38
N GLU A 15 8.70 8.64 5.01
CA GLU A 15 7.47 7.83 5.01
C GLU A 15 6.30 8.60 5.64
N ALA A 16 6.48 9.13 6.83
CA ALA A 16 5.45 9.92 7.51
C ALA A 16 5.04 11.16 6.70
N TYR A 17 6.02 11.86 6.13
CA TYR A 17 5.75 12.98 5.23
C TYR A 17 4.89 12.57 4.03
N ALA A 18 5.25 11.46 3.36
CA ALA A 18 4.52 10.99 2.20
C ALA A 18 3.09 10.56 2.55
N GLN A 19 2.90 9.86 3.66
CA GLN A 19 1.59 9.43 4.13
C GLN A 19 0.65 10.60 4.45
N LEU A 20 1.18 11.65 5.10
CA LEU A 20 0.39 12.79 5.54
C LEU A 20 0.16 13.83 4.44
N SER A 21 1.12 14.02 3.54
CA SER A 21 1.04 15.03 2.48
C SER A 21 0.50 14.53 1.14
N GLY A 22 0.46 13.20 0.92
CA GLY A 22 0.16 12.60 -0.36
C GLY A 22 1.26 12.81 -1.42
N LYS A 23 2.46 13.28 -1.02
CA LYS A 23 3.59 13.59 -1.92
C LYS A 23 4.68 12.54 -1.75
N LEU A 24 5.63 12.52 -2.72
CA LEU A 24 6.81 11.68 -2.63
C LEU A 24 7.67 12.08 -1.41
N GLY A 25 7.99 11.10 -0.56
CA GLY A 25 9.01 11.26 0.47
C GLY A 25 10.40 11.04 -0.11
N VAL A 26 11.38 11.83 0.31
CA VAL A 26 12.77 11.67 -0.15
C VAL A 26 13.69 11.52 1.05
N ALA A 27 14.51 10.49 1.04
CA ALA A 27 15.56 10.26 2.02
C ALA A 27 16.92 10.14 1.31
N LEU A 28 17.96 10.69 1.93
CA LEU A 28 19.34 10.61 1.45
C LEU A 28 20.21 9.98 2.54
N VAL A 29 20.97 8.95 2.16
CA VAL A 29 21.87 8.23 3.08
C VAL A 29 23.26 8.07 2.44
N THR A 30 24.27 7.77 3.27
CA THR A 30 25.59 7.42 2.74
C THR A 30 25.63 6.00 2.21
N ALA A 31 26.72 5.66 1.50
CA ALA A 31 26.96 4.35 0.92
C ALA A 31 27.09 3.23 1.96
N GLY A 32 26.97 2.00 1.52
CA GLY A 32 27.26 0.80 2.31
C GLY A 32 26.46 0.73 3.63
N PRO A 33 27.12 0.90 4.80
CA PRO A 33 26.46 0.82 6.10
C PRO A 33 25.28 1.79 6.25
N GLY A 34 25.32 2.97 5.64
CA GLY A 34 24.22 3.93 5.69
C GLY A 34 22.97 3.41 4.97
N LEU A 35 23.13 2.83 3.79
CA LEU A 35 22.04 2.13 3.12
C LEU A 35 21.51 0.98 3.99
N LEU A 36 22.37 0.13 4.52
CA LEU A 36 21.97 -1.02 5.33
C LEU A 36 21.13 -0.61 6.55
N ASN A 37 21.47 0.49 7.21
CA ASN A 37 20.68 1.05 8.30
C ASN A 37 19.29 1.57 7.86
N ALA A 38 19.13 1.89 6.58
CA ALA A 38 17.85 2.36 6.01
C ALA A 38 16.91 1.23 5.55
N VAL A 39 17.45 0.02 5.31
CA VAL A 39 16.72 -1.11 4.68
C VAL A 39 15.46 -1.50 5.44
N SER A 40 15.53 -1.59 6.77
CA SER A 40 14.37 -1.94 7.61
C SER A 40 13.22 -0.95 7.46
N ALA A 41 13.53 0.35 7.47
CA ALA A 41 12.53 1.40 7.28
C ALA A 41 12.01 1.43 5.84
N LEU A 42 12.85 1.12 4.85
CA LEU A 42 12.45 1.02 3.45
C LEU A 42 11.46 -0.13 3.23
N TYR A 43 11.67 -1.26 3.92
CA TYR A 43 10.72 -2.37 3.90
C TYR A 43 9.37 -1.99 4.55
N SER A 44 9.37 -1.21 5.64
CA SER A 44 8.15 -0.65 6.22
C SER A 44 7.37 0.16 5.19
N ALA A 45 8.04 1.08 4.48
CA ALA A 45 7.43 1.88 3.44
C ALA A 45 6.86 1.03 2.27
N ALA A 46 7.54 -0.06 1.91
CA ALA A 46 7.04 -0.99 0.91
C ALA A 46 5.74 -1.67 1.37
N ARG A 47 5.69 -2.12 2.62
CA ARG A 47 4.50 -2.79 3.16
C ARG A 47 3.34 -1.85 3.45
N SER A 48 3.63 -0.58 3.71
CA SER A 48 2.62 0.47 3.88
C SER A 48 2.25 1.17 2.55
N GLU A 49 2.73 0.67 1.41
CA GLU A 49 2.45 1.23 0.08
C GLU A 49 2.73 2.74 0.02
N THR A 50 3.86 3.17 0.58
CA THR A 50 4.21 4.58 0.70
C THR A 50 5.26 4.97 -0.33
N PRO A 51 5.01 6.01 -1.16
CA PRO A 51 5.96 6.43 -2.18
C PRO A 51 7.16 7.12 -1.55
N ILE A 52 8.33 6.50 -1.66
CA ILE A 52 9.61 7.02 -1.19
C ILE A 52 10.65 6.90 -2.29
N LEU A 53 11.46 7.93 -2.46
CA LEU A 53 12.73 7.87 -3.14
C LEU A 53 13.85 7.83 -2.10
N LEU A 54 14.52 6.70 -1.99
CA LEU A 54 15.77 6.59 -1.25
C LEU A 54 16.94 6.86 -2.19
N ILE A 55 17.74 7.85 -1.90
CA ILE A 55 19.00 8.12 -2.60
C ILE A 55 20.13 7.69 -1.68
N SER A 56 21.03 6.82 -2.16
CA SER A 56 22.26 6.48 -1.44
C SER A 56 23.48 6.98 -2.20
N GLY A 57 24.51 7.38 -1.47
CA GLY A 57 25.85 7.42 -2.05
C GLY A 57 26.30 6.02 -2.44
N ASP A 58 27.31 5.91 -3.32
CA ASP A 58 27.91 4.63 -3.68
C ASP A 58 29.41 4.78 -3.99
N ALA A 59 30.14 3.67 -3.93
CA ALA A 59 31.53 3.63 -4.37
C ALA A 59 31.64 4.04 -5.85
N GLY A 60 32.77 4.64 -6.25
CA GLY A 60 32.97 5.05 -7.61
C GLY A 60 32.93 3.88 -8.59
N LEU A 61 32.40 4.09 -9.80
CA LEU A 61 32.29 3.06 -10.84
C LEU A 61 33.64 2.40 -11.17
N GLY A 62 34.75 3.18 -11.14
CA GLY A 62 36.09 2.68 -11.37
C GLY A 62 36.62 1.75 -10.28
N MET A 63 35.94 1.61 -9.16
CA MET A 63 36.33 0.77 -8.01
C MET A 63 35.58 -0.56 -7.95
N ASP A 64 34.66 -0.81 -8.87
CA ASP A 64 33.84 -2.03 -8.87
C ASP A 64 34.71 -3.31 -8.88
N GLY A 65 34.48 -4.19 -7.89
CA GLY A 65 35.23 -5.43 -7.71
C GLY A 65 36.65 -5.27 -7.19
N ARG A 66 37.02 -4.06 -6.71
CA ARG A 66 38.38 -3.74 -6.26
C ARG A 66 38.50 -3.52 -4.76
N GLY A 67 37.39 -3.69 -4.00
CA GLY A 67 37.34 -3.44 -2.57
C GLY A 67 37.34 -1.94 -2.24
N GLY A 68 36.62 -1.15 -3.02
CA GLY A 68 36.44 0.29 -2.76
C GLY A 68 35.82 0.57 -1.40
N PHE A 69 36.10 1.75 -0.83
CA PHE A 69 35.50 2.13 0.45
C PHE A 69 33.98 2.11 0.39
N GLN A 70 33.34 1.34 1.27
CA GLN A 70 31.89 1.12 1.33
C GLN A 70 31.30 0.50 0.04
N GLU A 71 32.11 -0.16 -0.78
CA GLU A 71 31.64 -0.90 -1.93
C GLU A 71 30.66 -1.99 -1.52
N LEU A 72 29.48 -1.99 -2.13
CA LEU A 72 28.39 -2.94 -1.87
C LEU A 72 27.47 -2.96 -3.08
N ASP A 73 26.96 -4.13 -3.46
CA ASP A 73 25.85 -4.19 -4.42
C ASP A 73 24.54 -3.75 -3.75
N GLN A 74 24.37 -2.44 -3.68
CA GLN A 74 23.23 -1.80 -3.02
C GLN A 74 21.92 -2.09 -3.75
N CYS A 75 21.94 -2.19 -5.08
CA CYS A 75 20.77 -2.50 -5.87
C CYS A 75 20.28 -3.94 -5.63
N ALA A 76 21.18 -4.91 -5.53
CA ALA A 76 20.79 -6.29 -5.19
C ALA A 76 20.10 -6.38 -3.83
N ILE A 77 20.51 -5.57 -2.85
CA ILE A 77 19.90 -5.53 -1.51
C ILE A 77 18.50 -4.91 -1.55
N THR A 78 18.31 -3.83 -2.30
CA THR A 78 17.06 -3.07 -2.29
C THR A 78 16.02 -3.57 -3.30
N THR A 79 16.43 -4.25 -4.38
CA THR A 79 15.52 -4.79 -5.41
C THR A 79 14.34 -5.59 -4.84
N PRO A 80 14.49 -6.51 -3.87
CA PRO A 80 13.37 -7.30 -3.36
C PRO A 80 12.38 -6.52 -2.48
N ILE A 81 12.72 -5.29 -2.09
CA ILE A 81 11.92 -4.45 -1.18
C ILE A 81 11.56 -3.09 -1.77
N THR A 82 11.88 -2.86 -3.04
CA THR A 82 11.53 -1.63 -3.75
C THR A 82 10.81 -1.96 -5.05
N LYS A 83 10.10 -0.99 -5.60
CA LYS A 83 9.47 -1.12 -6.92
C LYS A 83 10.50 -1.01 -8.04
N HIS A 84 11.58 -0.26 -7.82
CA HIS A 84 12.68 -0.11 -8.73
C HIS A 84 13.95 0.30 -7.97
N SER A 85 15.09 -0.23 -8.39
CA SER A 85 16.39 0.15 -7.88
C SER A 85 17.35 0.37 -9.05
N ALA A 86 18.00 1.51 -9.09
CA ALA A 86 18.89 1.92 -10.18
C ALA A 86 20.26 2.41 -9.66
N ARG A 87 21.28 2.15 -10.48
CA ARG A 87 22.64 2.67 -10.32
C ARG A 87 23.10 3.23 -11.66
N PRO A 88 22.99 4.55 -11.91
CA PRO A 88 23.43 5.17 -13.16
C PRO A 88 24.90 4.85 -13.47
N LEU A 89 25.20 4.54 -14.73
CA LEU A 89 26.56 4.22 -15.17
C LEU A 89 27.31 5.42 -15.76
N ASN A 90 26.64 6.56 -15.90
CA ASN A 90 27.23 7.82 -16.32
C ASN A 90 26.35 8.98 -15.84
N ALA A 91 26.92 10.18 -15.80
CA ALA A 91 26.22 11.36 -15.27
C ALA A 91 24.98 11.75 -16.10
N ALA A 92 24.95 11.47 -17.40
CA ALA A 92 23.80 11.75 -18.25
C ALA A 92 22.58 10.87 -17.91
N ALA A 93 22.80 9.66 -17.39
CA ALA A 93 21.73 8.75 -17.00
C ALA A 93 21.05 9.12 -15.65
N ILE A 94 21.69 9.96 -14.82
CA ILE A 94 21.16 10.29 -13.48
C ILE A 94 19.75 10.86 -13.56
N LEU A 95 19.49 11.80 -14.46
CA LEU A 95 18.18 12.45 -14.56
C LEU A 95 17.11 11.49 -15.07
N SER A 96 17.41 10.64 -16.04
CA SER A 96 16.45 9.65 -16.55
C SER A 96 16.11 8.59 -15.52
N ASP A 97 17.10 8.12 -14.76
CA ASP A 97 16.89 7.12 -13.71
C ASP A 97 16.15 7.73 -12.51
N LEU A 98 16.42 9.00 -12.18
CA LEU A 98 15.67 9.75 -11.17
C LEU A 98 14.21 9.91 -11.57
N ASP A 99 13.91 10.34 -12.79
CA ASP A 99 12.55 10.49 -13.31
C ASP A 99 11.81 9.15 -13.27
N HIS A 100 12.50 8.08 -13.68
CA HIS A 100 11.94 6.73 -13.64
C HIS A 100 11.65 6.25 -12.21
N CYS A 101 12.56 6.49 -11.27
CA CYS A 101 12.34 6.21 -9.85
C CYS A 101 11.11 6.96 -9.30
N ILE A 102 10.99 8.26 -9.59
CA ILE A 102 9.85 9.08 -9.12
C ILE A 102 8.52 8.59 -9.71
N ALA A 103 8.49 8.39 -11.04
CA ALA A 103 7.27 7.90 -11.72
C ALA A 103 6.85 6.52 -11.21
N THR A 104 7.82 5.63 -10.98
CA THR A 104 7.57 4.28 -10.45
C THR A 104 7.12 4.30 -8.99
N ALA A 105 7.68 5.18 -8.14
CA ALA A 105 7.27 5.30 -6.75
C ALA A 105 5.81 5.74 -6.61
N LEU A 106 5.36 6.64 -7.48
CA LEU A 106 4.02 7.26 -7.43
C LEU A 106 2.99 6.51 -8.26
N GLY A 107 3.39 5.75 -9.28
CA GLY A 107 2.49 5.04 -10.19
C GLY A 107 1.99 3.71 -9.64
N GLY A 108 0.83 3.25 -10.15
CA GLY A 108 0.23 1.97 -9.73
C GLY A 108 -0.04 1.91 -8.23
N THR A 109 0.40 0.83 -7.58
CA THR A 109 0.51 0.79 -6.11
C THR A 109 1.71 1.62 -5.68
N PRO A 110 1.54 2.70 -4.92
CA PRO A 110 2.67 3.50 -4.44
C PRO A 110 3.65 2.66 -3.63
N GLY A 111 4.94 3.02 -3.71
CA GLY A 111 5.95 2.26 -2.96
C GLY A 111 7.35 2.87 -3.11
N PRO A 112 8.34 2.34 -2.37
CA PRO A 112 9.69 2.87 -2.39
C PRO A 112 10.43 2.52 -3.68
N THR A 113 11.32 3.43 -4.06
CA THR A 113 12.35 3.24 -5.10
C THR A 113 13.72 3.63 -4.55
N HIS A 114 14.78 3.16 -5.18
CA HIS A 114 16.14 3.41 -4.75
C HIS A 114 17.01 3.87 -5.92
N LEU A 115 17.84 4.89 -5.68
CA LEU A 115 18.83 5.41 -6.62
C LEU A 115 20.20 5.47 -5.94
N ALA A 116 21.13 4.61 -6.37
CA ALA A 116 22.51 4.59 -5.89
C ALA A 116 23.39 5.49 -6.76
N LEU A 117 24.00 6.51 -6.17
CA LEU A 117 24.80 7.49 -6.89
C LEU A 117 26.30 7.31 -6.60
N ALA A 118 27.03 6.80 -7.58
CA ALA A 118 28.48 6.67 -7.48
C ALA A 118 29.13 8.07 -7.36
N PHE A 119 30.07 8.22 -6.40
CA PHE A 119 30.63 9.53 -6.06
C PHE A 119 31.38 10.20 -7.22
N ASP A 120 32.00 9.42 -8.11
CA ASP A 120 32.73 9.92 -9.28
C ASP A 120 31.82 10.51 -10.37
N LEU A 121 30.54 10.16 -10.38
CA LEU A 121 29.54 10.78 -11.24
C LEU A 121 29.11 12.17 -10.75
N LEU A 122 29.11 12.40 -9.44
CA LEU A 122 28.64 13.65 -8.84
C LEU A 122 29.56 14.85 -9.13
N SER A 123 30.81 14.59 -9.53
CA SER A 123 31.78 15.63 -9.93
C SER A 123 31.77 15.92 -11.43
N GLN A 124 31.00 15.18 -12.23
CA GLN A 124 30.95 15.35 -13.66
C GLN A 124 29.99 16.45 -14.08
N THR A 125 30.33 17.23 -15.10
CA THR A 125 29.45 18.22 -15.70
C THR A 125 28.65 17.57 -16.83
N THR A 126 27.33 17.75 -16.80
CA THR A 126 26.44 17.33 -17.88
C THR A 126 25.88 18.56 -18.59
N GLY A 127 25.69 18.49 -19.92
CA GLY A 127 25.01 19.53 -20.69
C GLY A 127 23.46 19.43 -20.61
N LEU A 128 22.93 18.77 -19.61
CA LEU A 128 21.49 18.56 -19.46
C LEU A 128 20.86 19.73 -18.70
N ASP A 129 19.81 20.31 -19.28
CA ASP A 129 18.96 21.26 -18.56
C ASP A 129 18.24 20.55 -17.42
N ALA A 130 18.43 21.06 -16.21
CA ALA A 130 17.71 20.60 -15.04
C ALA A 130 16.20 20.87 -15.18
N ALA A 131 15.40 19.91 -14.73
CA ALA A 131 13.97 20.04 -14.50
C ALA A 131 13.05 19.94 -15.73
N LYS A 132 12.97 18.74 -16.32
CA LYS A 132 11.68 18.31 -16.89
C LYS A 132 10.75 17.91 -15.75
N GLN A 133 9.49 18.35 -15.84
CA GLN A 133 8.45 17.84 -14.95
C GLN A 133 8.29 16.33 -15.19
N VAL A 134 8.38 15.53 -14.12
CA VAL A 134 8.19 14.09 -14.21
C VAL A 134 6.78 13.78 -14.73
N SER A 135 6.70 13.01 -15.80
CA SER A 135 5.42 12.56 -16.33
C SER A 135 4.96 11.36 -15.53
N LEU A 136 3.86 11.54 -14.78
CA LEU A 136 3.25 10.42 -14.06
C LEU A 136 2.36 9.61 -15.00
N PRO A 137 2.27 8.28 -14.82
CA PRO A 137 1.33 7.46 -15.57
C PRO A 137 -0.12 7.91 -15.28
N PRO A 138 -1.04 7.79 -16.24
CA PRO A 138 -2.43 8.18 -16.04
C PRO A 138 -3.09 7.34 -14.93
N ALA A 139 -3.87 8.00 -14.08
CA ALA A 139 -4.63 7.36 -13.02
C ALA A 139 -5.92 6.73 -13.58
N ASN A 140 -5.81 5.67 -14.38
CA ASN A 140 -6.95 5.01 -14.99
C ASN A 140 -7.74 4.21 -13.95
N ALA A 141 -9.05 4.43 -13.90
CA ALA A 141 -9.98 3.60 -13.14
C ALA A 141 -10.16 2.21 -13.80
N MET A 142 -10.97 1.35 -13.19
CA MET A 142 -11.28 0.03 -13.75
C MET A 142 -12.06 0.14 -15.06
N ARG A 143 -11.98 -0.90 -15.90
CA ARG A 143 -12.70 -0.96 -17.17
C ARG A 143 -14.20 -1.01 -16.93
N GLN A 144 -14.97 -0.56 -17.90
CA GLN A 144 -16.44 -0.50 -17.77
C GLN A 144 -17.07 -1.87 -17.47
N ASN A 145 -16.67 -2.93 -18.15
CA ASN A 145 -17.18 -4.29 -17.91
C ASN A 145 -16.85 -4.80 -16.49
N ASP A 146 -15.69 -4.41 -15.97
CA ASP A 146 -15.27 -4.76 -14.60
C ASP A 146 -16.11 -4.01 -13.58
N LEU A 147 -16.38 -2.71 -13.82
CA LEU A 147 -17.27 -1.91 -13.01
C LEU A 147 -18.67 -2.52 -12.95
N GLU A 148 -19.25 -2.90 -14.10
CA GLU A 148 -20.55 -3.56 -14.19
C GLU A 148 -20.59 -4.88 -13.40
N THR A 149 -19.50 -5.64 -13.42
CA THR A 149 -19.36 -6.87 -12.63
C THR A 149 -19.41 -6.57 -11.13
N VAL A 150 -18.69 -5.54 -10.66
CA VAL A 150 -18.69 -5.13 -9.26
C VAL A 150 -20.06 -4.62 -8.83
N ILE A 151 -20.67 -3.76 -9.64
CA ILE A 151 -22.02 -3.21 -9.39
C ILE A 151 -23.06 -4.31 -9.27
N LYS A 152 -23.06 -5.27 -10.19
CA LYS A 152 -23.98 -6.41 -10.16
C LYS A 152 -23.78 -7.27 -8.91
N ALA A 153 -22.56 -7.45 -8.46
CA ALA A 153 -22.29 -8.20 -7.24
C ALA A 153 -22.80 -7.44 -5.99
N ILE A 154 -22.60 -6.13 -5.94
CA ILE A 154 -23.12 -5.27 -4.85
C ILE A 154 -24.66 -5.28 -4.82
N ASP A 155 -25.31 -5.13 -5.97
CA ASP A 155 -26.78 -5.13 -6.08
C ASP A 155 -27.42 -6.46 -5.64
N ALA A 156 -26.67 -7.58 -5.78
CA ALA A 156 -27.13 -8.90 -5.37
C ALA A 156 -26.84 -9.21 -3.90
N ALA A 157 -25.94 -8.50 -3.25
CA ALA A 157 -25.50 -8.76 -1.89
C ALA A 157 -26.43 -8.11 -0.86
N LYS A 158 -26.61 -8.78 0.28
CA LYS A 158 -27.35 -8.25 1.43
C LYS A 158 -26.42 -7.74 2.52
N HIS A 159 -25.27 -8.38 2.67
CA HIS A 159 -24.28 -8.13 3.70
C HIS A 159 -22.88 -7.94 3.13
N PRO A 160 -22.68 -6.98 2.22
CA PRO A 160 -21.35 -6.74 1.64
C PRO A 160 -20.40 -6.12 2.65
N LEU A 161 -19.10 -6.45 2.56
CA LEU A 161 -18.02 -5.78 3.25
C LEU A 161 -17.02 -5.22 2.25
N ILE A 162 -16.60 -3.98 2.48
CA ILE A 162 -15.61 -3.29 1.64
C ILE A 162 -14.35 -3.07 2.48
N MET A 163 -13.20 -3.49 1.95
CA MET A 163 -11.91 -3.35 2.61
C MET A 163 -10.91 -2.69 1.68
N THR A 164 -10.14 -1.74 2.19
CA THR A 164 -9.08 -1.10 1.44
C THR A 164 -7.70 -1.48 1.96
N GLY A 165 -6.69 -1.37 1.08
CA GLY A 165 -5.28 -1.43 1.46
C GLY A 165 -4.75 -0.07 1.95
N PRO A 166 -3.47 -0.02 2.37
CA PRO A 166 -2.85 1.18 2.94
C PRO A 166 -2.91 2.40 2.03
N GLN A 167 -2.77 2.23 0.71
CA GLN A 167 -2.80 3.33 -0.27
C GLN A 167 -4.14 4.07 -0.32
N ALA A 168 -5.22 3.41 0.08
CA ALA A 168 -6.60 3.90 -0.05
C ALA A 168 -7.28 4.12 1.32
N ASN A 169 -6.52 4.28 2.40
CA ASN A 169 -7.08 4.56 3.71
C ASN A 169 -7.63 6.00 3.81
N HIS A 170 -8.43 6.26 4.85
CA HIS A 170 -9.09 7.56 5.06
C HIS A 170 -8.12 8.73 5.16
N THR A 171 -6.93 8.53 5.74
CA THR A 171 -5.93 9.59 5.87
C THR A 171 -5.36 10.01 4.53
N ARG A 172 -5.09 9.04 3.65
CA ARG A 172 -4.47 9.29 2.34
C ARG A 172 -5.48 9.70 1.27
N GLN A 173 -6.68 9.13 1.33
CA GLN A 173 -7.74 9.30 0.31
C GLN A 173 -9.08 9.68 0.94
N PRO A 174 -9.16 10.78 1.71
CA PRO A 174 -10.38 11.15 2.43
C PRO A 174 -11.56 11.36 1.49
N THR A 175 -11.36 12.03 0.35
CA THR A 175 -12.42 12.34 -0.61
C THR A 175 -12.99 11.08 -1.25
N ALA A 176 -12.15 10.15 -1.70
CA ALA A 176 -12.60 8.91 -2.34
C ALA A 176 -13.32 8.00 -1.34
N ASN A 177 -12.82 7.89 -0.10
CA ASN A 177 -13.47 7.13 0.96
C ASN A 177 -14.85 7.72 1.31
N THR A 178 -14.92 9.03 1.59
CA THR A 178 -16.19 9.69 1.93
C THR A 178 -17.23 9.56 0.81
N ALA A 179 -16.81 9.72 -0.46
CA ALA A 179 -17.72 9.57 -1.59
C ALA A 179 -18.25 8.12 -1.70
N LEU A 180 -17.37 7.13 -1.55
CA LEU A 180 -17.75 5.73 -1.66
C LEU A 180 -18.60 5.28 -0.48
N GLU A 181 -18.26 5.64 0.75
CA GLU A 181 -19.06 5.36 1.94
C GLU A 181 -20.45 6.01 1.85
N GLY A 182 -20.52 7.24 1.37
CA GLY A 182 -21.78 7.95 1.15
C GLY A 182 -22.67 7.27 0.11
N ALA A 183 -22.09 6.78 -0.99
CA ALA A 183 -22.82 6.06 -2.03
C ALA A 183 -23.28 4.66 -1.57
N LEU A 184 -22.42 3.96 -0.81
CA LEU A 184 -22.71 2.63 -0.28
C LEU A 184 -23.69 2.68 0.91
N GLY A 185 -23.73 3.78 1.66
CA GLY A 185 -24.38 3.83 2.97
C GLY A 185 -23.73 2.91 4.00
N LEU A 186 -22.46 2.52 3.79
CA LEU A 186 -21.74 1.49 4.55
C LEU A 186 -20.31 1.96 4.83
N PRO A 187 -19.79 1.79 6.06
CA PRO A 187 -18.40 2.15 6.36
C PRO A 187 -17.41 1.20 5.66
N ILE A 188 -16.26 1.76 5.26
CA ILE A 188 -15.15 1.02 4.66
C ILE A 188 -14.15 0.63 5.74
N ILE A 189 -13.67 -0.60 5.71
CA ILE A 189 -12.64 -1.12 6.62
C ILE A 189 -11.27 -0.88 5.98
N CYS A 190 -10.54 0.12 6.48
CA CYS A 190 -9.22 0.46 5.95
C CYS A 190 -8.13 -0.35 6.66
N LEU A 191 -7.61 -1.39 6.00
CA LEU A 191 -6.56 -2.26 6.54
C LEU A 191 -5.18 -1.69 6.22
N GLU A 192 -4.39 -1.47 7.27
CA GLU A 192 -2.99 -1.04 7.16
C GLU A 192 -2.03 -2.23 7.23
N SER A 193 -0.79 -2.05 6.75
CA SER A 193 0.19 -3.13 6.62
C SER A 193 0.54 -3.83 7.94
N ALA A 194 0.62 -3.08 9.04
CA ALA A 194 1.02 -3.61 10.34
C ALA A 194 -0.16 -4.16 11.16
N ARG A 195 -1.40 -4.03 10.66
CA ARG A 195 -2.61 -4.40 11.37
C ARG A 195 -3.42 -5.40 10.58
N GLY A 196 -3.82 -6.47 11.21
CA GLY A 196 -4.72 -7.48 10.64
C GLY A 196 -6.12 -7.38 11.23
N LEU A 197 -7.06 -8.11 10.65
CA LEU A 197 -8.45 -8.19 11.09
C LEU A 197 -8.64 -8.60 12.56
N SER A 198 -7.60 -9.13 13.21
CA SER A 198 -7.61 -9.48 14.63
C SER A 198 -7.13 -8.35 15.53
N ASP A 199 -6.61 -7.24 14.98
CA ASP A 199 -6.15 -6.11 15.79
C ASP A 199 -7.36 -5.40 16.39
N SER A 200 -7.31 -5.15 17.71
CA SER A 200 -8.37 -4.46 18.46
C SER A 200 -8.65 -3.04 17.95
N PHE A 201 -7.75 -2.47 17.15
CA PHE A 201 -7.99 -1.19 16.46
C PHE A 201 -9.24 -1.26 15.56
N TYR A 202 -9.46 -2.41 14.89
CA TYR A 202 -10.63 -2.62 14.04
C TYR A 202 -11.87 -3.13 14.78
N GLY A 203 -11.85 -3.14 16.09
CA GLY A 203 -12.96 -3.65 16.91
C GLY A 203 -13.08 -5.18 16.87
N ASP A 204 -14.30 -5.69 16.87
CA ASP A 204 -14.60 -7.13 16.78
C ASP A 204 -15.36 -7.43 15.47
N LEU A 205 -14.62 -7.77 14.44
CA LEU A 205 -15.17 -8.09 13.12
C LEU A 205 -15.61 -9.56 12.98
N THR A 206 -15.47 -10.39 14.00
CA THR A 206 -15.68 -11.83 13.89
C THR A 206 -17.08 -12.20 13.41
N ALA A 207 -18.13 -11.64 14.02
CA ALA A 207 -19.51 -11.91 13.63
C ALA A 207 -19.83 -11.33 12.25
N THR A 208 -19.38 -10.12 11.99
CA THR A 208 -19.58 -9.39 10.71
C THR A 208 -18.96 -10.13 9.53
N LEU A 209 -17.71 -10.60 9.68
CA LEU A 209 -17.03 -11.42 8.66
C LEU A 209 -17.76 -12.73 8.39
N LYS A 210 -18.32 -13.37 9.44
CA LYS A 210 -19.10 -14.61 9.30
C LYS A 210 -20.44 -14.40 8.61
N SER A 211 -21.04 -13.23 8.76
CA SER A 211 -22.34 -12.87 8.17
C SER A 211 -22.23 -12.27 6.78
N ALA A 212 -21.02 -11.88 6.36
CA ALA A 212 -20.81 -11.30 5.05
C ALA A 212 -21.12 -12.30 3.92
N ASP A 213 -21.87 -11.85 2.91
CA ASP A 213 -22.21 -12.61 1.70
C ASP A 213 -21.44 -12.12 0.46
N LEU A 214 -20.69 -11.01 0.58
CA LEU A 214 -19.76 -10.48 -0.41
C LEU A 214 -18.63 -9.73 0.29
N ILE A 215 -17.38 -9.95 -0.13
CA ILE A 215 -16.23 -9.16 0.30
C ILE A 215 -15.59 -8.51 -0.93
N ILE A 216 -15.37 -7.18 -0.88
CA ILE A 216 -14.67 -6.44 -1.92
C ILE A 216 -13.37 -5.87 -1.36
N HIS A 217 -12.26 -6.21 -1.97
CA HIS A 217 -10.95 -5.64 -1.68
C HIS A 217 -10.60 -4.58 -2.72
N LEU A 218 -10.30 -3.37 -2.25
CA LEU A 218 -9.85 -2.25 -3.05
C LEU A 218 -8.36 -1.98 -2.77
N GLY A 219 -7.48 -2.50 -3.62
CA GLY A 219 -6.03 -2.41 -3.44
C GLY A 219 -5.49 -3.28 -2.30
N LYS A 220 -6.31 -4.16 -1.72
CA LYS A 220 -5.90 -5.02 -0.61
C LYS A 220 -5.63 -6.44 -1.10
N LEU A 221 -4.43 -6.93 -0.80
CA LEU A 221 -4.04 -8.31 -1.09
C LEU A 221 -4.61 -9.29 -0.05
N ALA A 222 -4.79 -10.54 -0.47
CA ALA A 222 -5.06 -11.65 0.43
C ALA A 222 -3.78 -12.04 1.17
N ASP A 223 -3.48 -11.37 2.26
CA ASP A 223 -2.27 -11.59 3.07
C ASP A 223 -2.64 -11.90 4.54
N TYR A 224 -1.63 -11.92 5.41
CA TYR A 224 -1.81 -12.18 6.84
C TYR A 224 -2.83 -11.25 7.50
N SER A 225 -2.94 -10.00 7.04
CA SER A 225 -3.85 -9.02 7.63
C SER A 225 -5.33 -9.33 7.36
N THR A 226 -5.62 -10.05 6.26
CA THR A 226 -6.96 -10.59 5.96
C THR A 226 -7.16 -12.02 6.49
N GLY A 227 -6.18 -12.55 7.26
CA GLY A 227 -6.18 -13.93 7.74
C GLY A 227 -6.06 -14.94 6.60
N LEU A 228 -5.42 -14.54 5.49
CA LEU A 228 -5.24 -15.35 4.27
C LEU A 228 -6.58 -15.92 3.73
N HIS A 229 -7.69 -15.24 3.99
CA HIS A 229 -9.05 -15.68 3.65
C HIS A 229 -9.43 -17.05 4.23
N ALA A 230 -8.94 -17.37 5.43
CA ALA A 230 -9.27 -18.64 6.06
C ALA A 230 -10.75 -18.76 6.38
N SER A 231 -11.35 -19.91 6.10
CA SER A 231 -12.76 -20.24 6.41
C SER A 231 -13.10 -20.22 7.91
N SER A 232 -12.08 -20.23 8.77
CA SER A 232 -12.26 -19.98 10.21
C SER A 232 -12.78 -18.56 10.51
N ARG A 233 -12.52 -17.58 9.63
CA ARG A 233 -12.92 -16.17 9.77
C ARG A 233 -14.07 -15.76 8.87
N ILE A 234 -14.08 -16.23 7.64
CA ILE A 234 -15.07 -15.93 6.60
C ILE A 234 -15.86 -17.20 6.33
N THR A 235 -17.18 -17.10 6.17
CA THR A 235 -18.01 -18.28 5.86
C THR A 235 -17.59 -18.87 4.51
N LYS A 236 -17.36 -20.18 4.47
CA LYS A 236 -16.95 -20.89 3.24
C LYS A 236 -17.93 -20.62 2.10
N GLY A 237 -17.39 -20.34 0.93
CA GLY A 237 -18.18 -20.02 -0.26
C GLY A 237 -18.53 -18.55 -0.43
N THR A 238 -18.25 -17.68 0.55
CA THR A 238 -18.46 -16.23 0.40
C THR A 238 -17.62 -15.73 -0.80
N PRO A 239 -18.23 -15.09 -1.82
CA PRO A 239 -17.51 -14.55 -2.96
C PRO A 239 -16.64 -13.36 -2.55
N ILE A 240 -15.45 -13.29 -3.15
CA ILE A 240 -14.49 -12.22 -2.93
C ILE A 240 -14.17 -11.57 -4.27
N ILE A 241 -14.31 -10.25 -4.37
CA ILE A 241 -13.83 -9.48 -5.51
C ILE A 241 -12.57 -8.73 -5.09
N SER A 242 -11.44 -9.02 -5.72
CA SER A 242 -10.17 -8.34 -5.47
C SER A 242 -9.86 -7.39 -6.62
N ILE A 243 -9.94 -6.09 -6.37
CA ILE A 243 -9.59 -5.03 -7.30
C ILE A 243 -8.18 -4.58 -6.97
N LEU A 244 -7.23 -4.90 -7.83
CA LEU A 244 -5.79 -4.67 -7.63
C LEU A 244 -5.23 -3.80 -8.75
N THR A 245 -4.18 -3.06 -8.47
CA THR A 245 -3.43 -2.34 -9.52
C THR A 245 -2.69 -3.32 -10.44
N ASP A 246 -2.37 -2.88 -11.64
CA ASP A 246 -1.73 -3.72 -12.66
C ASP A 246 -0.36 -4.25 -12.21
N ASP A 247 0.34 -3.53 -11.33
CA ASP A 247 1.65 -3.88 -10.79
C ASP A 247 1.60 -4.75 -9.52
N GLN A 248 0.41 -4.93 -8.91
CA GLN A 248 0.27 -5.84 -7.76
C GLN A 248 0.24 -7.29 -8.21
N THR A 249 1.16 -8.09 -7.68
CA THR A 249 1.08 -9.55 -7.84
C THR A 249 0.07 -10.10 -6.84
N ALA A 250 -1.02 -10.67 -7.35
CA ALA A 250 -1.98 -11.35 -6.49
C ALA A 250 -1.31 -12.60 -5.89
N PRO A 251 -1.15 -12.72 -4.56
CA PRO A 251 -0.72 -13.97 -3.97
C PRO A 251 -1.79 -15.03 -4.24
N MET A 252 -1.35 -16.26 -4.49
CA MET A 252 -2.29 -17.39 -4.52
C MET A 252 -2.99 -17.46 -3.17
N PRO A 253 -4.33 -17.58 -3.14
CA PRO A 253 -5.03 -17.77 -1.88
C PRO A 253 -4.52 -19.05 -1.22
N ALA A 254 -4.31 -18.99 0.09
CA ALA A 254 -3.84 -20.17 0.84
C ALA A 254 -4.89 -21.28 0.90
N HIS A 255 -6.15 -20.98 0.55
CA HIS A 255 -7.29 -21.89 0.60
C HIS A 255 -8.23 -21.62 -0.58
N ASP A 256 -8.68 -22.70 -1.25
CA ASP A 256 -9.71 -22.67 -2.30
C ASP A 256 -11.14 -22.59 -1.72
N ASP A 257 -11.29 -21.99 -0.56
CA ASP A 257 -12.56 -21.97 0.16
C ASP A 257 -13.56 -20.93 -0.36
N HIS A 258 -13.08 -20.00 -1.20
CA HIS A 258 -13.87 -18.86 -1.68
C HIS A 258 -13.72 -18.65 -3.18
N PRO A 259 -14.82 -18.39 -3.92
CA PRO A 259 -14.72 -17.94 -5.30
C PRO A 259 -14.14 -16.52 -5.35
N ILE A 260 -13.00 -16.36 -6.02
CA ILE A 260 -12.30 -15.08 -6.14
C ILE A 260 -12.43 -14.55 -7.57
N THR A 261 -12.96 -13.34 -7.72
CA THR A 261 -12.93 -12.57 -8.97
C THR A 261 -11.82 -11.54 -8.88
N LEU A 262 -10.83 -11.64 -9.78
CA LEU A 262 -9.72 -10.69 -9.86
C LEU A 262 -9.99 -9.64 -10.93
N ILE A 263 -9.95 -8.37 -10.53
CA ILE A 263 -10.09 -7.21 -11.40
C ILE A 263 -8.80 -6.39 -11.37
N ARG A 264 -8.38 -5.86 -12.51
CA ARG A 264 -7.21 -4.99 -12.64
C ARG A 264 -7.61 -3.55 -12.93
N THR A 265 -6.84 -2.62 -12.34
CA THR A 265 -7.02 -1.19 -12.51
C THR A 265 -5.68 -0.46 -12.48
N GLY A 266 -5.61 0.68 -13.14
CA GLY A 266 -4.42 1.55 -13.05
C GLY A 266 -4.33 2.33 -11.74
N ASN A 267 -5.48 2.58 -11.06
CA ASN A 267 -5.51 3.40 -9.85
C ASN A 267 -6.70 3.08 -8.95
N ILE A 268 -6.45 2.74 -7.70
CA ILE A 268 -7.49 2.39 -6.72
C ILE A 268 -8.37 3.59 -6.33
N PRO A 269 -7.85 4.77 -5.95
CA PRO A 269 -8.69 5.93 -5.65
C PRO A 269 -9.62 6.36 -6.81
N ALA A 270 -9.12 6.31 -8.06
CA ALA A 270 -9.94 6.59 -9.23
C ALA A 270 -11.07 5.57 -9.38
N SER A 271 -10.80 4.29 -9.14
CA SER A 271 -11.80 3.21 -9.17
C SER A 271 -12.83 3.34 -8.05
N MET A 272 -12.42 3.78 -6.86
CA MET A 272 -13.34 4.09 -5.76
C MET A 272 -14.31 5.21 -6.13
N THR A 273 -13.81 6.28 -6.72
CA THR A 273 -14.64 7.41 -7.20
C THR A 273 -15.58 6.97 -8.32
N GLN A 274 -15.09 6.18 -9.27
CA GLN A 274 -15.89 5.62 -10.35
C GLN A 274 -17.04 4.75 -9.80
N LEU A 275 -16.75 3.89 -8.84
CA LEU A 275 -17.72 3.01 -8.19
C LEU A 275 -18.76 3.82 -7.42
N ALA A 276 -18.34 4.84 -6.66
CA ALA A 276 -19.24 5.72 -5.93
C ALA A 276 -20.25 6.42 -6.87
N ASN A 277 -19.75 6.98 -7.97
CA ASN A 277 -20.61 7.63 -8.97
C ASN A 277 -21.62 6.65 -9.59
N ALA A 278 -21.16 5.45 -9.97
CA ALA A 278 -22.02 4.45 -10.59
C ALA A 278 -23.13 3.95 -9.65
N ILE A 279 -22.83 3.77 -8.35
CA ILE A 279 -23.84 3.40 -7.34
C ILE A 279 -24.87 4.51 -7.17
N ALA A 280 -24.43 5.78 -7.08
CA ALA A 280 -25.31 6.93 -6.93
C ALA A 280 -26.23 7.14 -8.16
N ASP A 281 -25.67 7.05 -9.37
CA ASP A 281 -26.39 7.23 -10.63
C ASP A 281 -27.47 6.16 -10.83
N GLN A 282 -27.18 4.90 -10.46
CA GLN A 282 -28.11 3.78 -10.62
C GLN A 282 -29.06 3.62 -9.44
N LYS A 283 -28.88 4.40 -8.34
CA LYS A 283 -29.70 4.33 -7.11
C LYS A 283 -29.77 2.94 -6.51
N ILE A 284 -28.63 2.25 -6.46
CA ILE A 284 -28.54 0.88 -5.96
C ILE A 284 -28.76 0.87 -4.45
N ILE A 285 -29.58 -0.06 -3.96
CA ILE A 285 -29.70 -0.36 -2.55
C ILE A 285 -28.65 -1.40 -2.22
N VAL A 286 -27.59 -0.99 -1.53
CA VAL A 286 -26.35 -1.76 -1.40
C VAL A 286 -26.45 -2.93 -0.42
N CYS A 287 -27.34 -2.87 0.58
CA CYS A 287 -27.41 -3.88 1.63
C CYS A 287 -28.75 -3.83 2.41
N ASP A 288 -28.98 -4.81 3.26
CA ASP A 288 -30.10 -4.79 4.19
C ASP A 288 -29.98 -3.59 5.16
N ALA A 289 -31.13 -3.03 5.55
CA ALA A 289 -31.21 -1.75 6.28
C ALA A 289 -30.48 -1.70 7.63
N ASP A 290 -30.33 -2.82 8.28
CA ASP A 290 -29.64 -2.96 9.57
C ASP A 290 -28.15 -3.27 9.45
N TRP A 291 -27.68 -3.66 8.26
CA TRP A 291 -26.30 -4.05 8.04
C TRP A 291 -25.27 -2.93 8.29
N PRO A 292 -25.47 -1.68 7.84
CA PRO A 292 -24.54 -0.60 8.14
C PRO A 292 -24.35 -0.35 9.64
N ALA A 293 -25.43 -0.46 10.42
CA ALA A 293 -25.36 -0.33 11.86
C ALA A 293 -24.58 -1.49 12.51
N ALA A 294 -24.76 -2.72 12.01
CA ALA A 294 -24.02 -3.89 12.47
C ALA A 294 -22.50 -3.75 12.17
N VAL A 295 -22.13 -3.31 10.97
CA VAL A 295 -20.72 -3.07 10.62
C VAL A 295 -20.13 -1.96 11.49
N THR A 296 -20.83 -0.84 11.63
CA THR A 296 -20.40 0.28 12.49
C THR A 296 -20.18 -0.16 13.94
N ALA A 297 -21.12 -0.91 14.49
CA ALA A 297 -21.01 -1.45 15.85
C ALA A 297 -19.78 -2.37 15.98
N SER A 298 -19.49 -3.20 14.97
CA SER A 298 -18.35 -4.10 14.99
C SER A 298 -17.02 -3.36 14.96
N ILE A 299 -16.85 -2.35 14.09
CA ILE A 299 -15.59 -1.58 13.98
C ILE A 299 -15.37 -0.61 15.14
N THR A 300 -16.43 -0.20 15.84
CA THR A 300 -16.34 0.70 17.00
C THR A 300 -16.24 -0.02 18.34
N ARG A 301 -16.63 -1.31 18.36
CA ARG A 301 -16.57 -2.12 19.58
C ARG A 301 -15.11 -2.23 20.05
N ARG A 302 -14.84 -1.77 21.24
CA ARG A 302 -13.56 -2.00 21.90
C ARG A 302 -13.66 -3.27 22.73
N LEU A 303 -12.68 -4.16 22.54
CA LEU A 303 -12.53 -5.31 23.44
C LEU A 303 -12.16 -4.77 24.81
N GLU A 304 -12.99 -5.04 25.81
CA GLU A 304 -12.64 -4.70 27.18
C GLU A 304 -11.43 -5.53 27.61
N TRP A 305 -10.43 -4.82 28.12
CA TRP A 305 -9.27 -5.48 28.70
C TRP A 305 -9.69 -6.20 29.98
N GLN A 306 -9.47 -7.51 30.02
CA GLN A 306 -9.60 -8.30 31.23
C GLN A 306 -8.21 -8.78 31.62
N ALA A 307 -7.80 -8.44 32.86
CA ALA A 307 -6.59 -9.01 33.43
C ALA A 307 -6.80 -10.53 33.61
N ASP A 308 -5.73 -11.30 33.47
CA ASP A 308 -5.75 -12.69 33.91
C ASP A 308 -5.91 -12.76 35.45
N ASP A 309 -6.04 -13.99 36.01
CA ASP A 309 -6.15 -14.21 37.44
C ASP A 309 -4.98 -13.64 38.27
N GLN A 310 -3.87 -13.26 37.61
CA GLN A 310 -2.68 -12.63 38.20
C GLN A 310 -2.62 -11.12 37.92
N GLY A 311 -3.63 -10.52 37.32
CA GLY A 311 -3.69 -9.09 37.00
C GLY A 311 -2.81 -8.66 35.83
N ARG A 312 -2.34 -9.60 34.99
CA ARG A 312 -1.45 -9.30 33.87
C ARG A 312 -2.24 -8.87 32.63
N HIS A 313 -1.65 -7.93 31.87
CA HIS A 313 -2.20 -7.52 30.58
C HIS A 313 -2.18 -8.68 29.56
N PRO A 314 -3.23 -8.90 28.74
CA PRO A 314 -3.26 -9.98 27.74
C PRO A 314 -2.04 -10.02 26.82
N ALA A 315 -1.50 -8.87 26.41
CA ALA A 315 -0.28 -8.79 25.61
C ALA A 315 1.00 -9.29 26.32
N ALA A 316 0.96 -9.50 27.63
CA ALA A 316 2.07 -10.08 28.37
C ALA A 316 2.02 -11.62 28.43
N LEU A 317 0.96 -12.21 27.84
CA LEU A 317 0.72 -13.67 27.84
C LEU A 317 1.09 -14.31 26.49
N THR A 318 1.48 -13.50 25.49
CA THR A 318 1.99 -13.94 24.17
C THR A 318 3.50 -13.88 24.15
#